data_82e9898c3b485f1c42f76c2aedec6602
#
_entry.id   82e9898c3b485f1c42f76c2aedec6602
#
_cell.length_a   1.000
_cell.length_b   1.000
_cell.length_c   1.000
_cell.angle_alpha   90.00
_cell.angle_beta   90.00
_cell.angle_gamma   90.00
#
_symmetry.space_group_name_H-M   'P 1'
#
loop_
_entity.id
_entity.type
_entity.pdbx_description
1 polymer ?
#
loop_
_entity_poly.entity_id
_entity_poly.type
_entity_poly.pdbx_seq_one_letter_code
_entity_poly.pdbx_strand_id
1 'polypeptide(L)'
;SAAMTAWAAILAGAASPDRPVILALHPGTRAAMDRAGIASGPNVVIVEPQGYRTSLALQLHAAAVLTDSGGIQREAAWLGVPCLVLRRSTEWAEAVEGSAGRMVIVGLDRAKAAAELARLAPADGAARLARERAAALDLRAVGAAEAIVAGLEGPAA
;
A
#
# COMPACT_ATOMS: atom_id res chain seq x y z
N SER A 1 8.75 18.46 9.82
CA SER A 1 8.68 17.79 11.12
C SER A 1 9.48 16.49 11.08
N ALA A 2 9.94 15.99 12.24
CA ALA A 2 10.70 14.74 12.33
C ALA A 2 9.97 13.53 11.65
N ALA A 3 8.66 13.47 11.78
CA ALA A 3 7.84 12.42 11.12
C ALA A 3 7.93 12.49 9.59
N MET A 4 7.88 13.66 9.00
CA MET A 4 8.00 13.83 7.55
C MET A 4 9.39 13.48 7.04
N THR A 5 10.44 13.81 7.79
CA THR A 5 11.83 13.41 7.48
C THR A 5 11.99 11.89 7.53
N ALA A 6 11.44 11.24 8.56
CA ALA A 6 11.48 9.78 8.69
C ALA A 6 10.72 9.10 7.54
N TRP A 7 9.54 9.61 7.18
CA TRP A 7 8.74 9.14 6.06
C TRP A 7 9.51 9.26 4.73
N ALA A 8 10.08 10.42 4.43
CA ALA A 8 10.89 10.63 3.22
C ALA A 8 12.12 9.70 3.17
N ALA A 9 12.77 9.45 4.31
CA ALA A 9 13.89 8.53 4.41
C ALA A 9 13.50 7.06 4.16
N ILE A 10 12.29 6.65 4.54
CA ILE A 10 11.76 5.32 4.22
C ILE A 10 11.55 5.19 2.72
N LEU A 11 10.90 6.18 2.08
CA LEU A 11 10.66 6.15 0.63
C LEU A 11 11.96 6.14 -0.17
N ALA A 12 12.93 7.01 0.19
CA ALA A 12 14.24 7.03 -0.44
C ALA A 12 15.00 5.71 -0.27
N GLY A 13 14.88 5.06 0.90
CA GLY A 13 15.48 3.75 1.16
C GLY A 13 14.77 2.59 0.45
N ALA A 14 13.52 2.75 0.08
CA ALA A 14 12.75 1.77 -0.68
C ALA A 14 13.04 1.83 -2.20
N ALA A 15 13.51 2.97 -2.68
CA ALA A 15 13.73 3.26 -4.09
C ALA A 15 15.09 2.77 -4.60
N SER A 16 15.12 2.19 -5.78
CA SER A 16 16.35 1.85 -6.53
C SER A 16 16.13 2.06 -8.04
N PRO A 17 17.18 2.06 -8.88
CA PRO A 17 17.02 2.17 -10.33
C PRO A 17 16.08 1.11 -10.91
N ASP A 18 16.17 -0.13 -10.43
CA ASP A 18 15.35 -1.25 -10.90
C ASP A 18 13.97 -1.32 -10.23
N ARG A 19 13.77 -0.54 -9.17
CA ARG A 19 12.52 -0.48 -8.40
C ARG A 19 12.27 0.96 -7.94
N PRO A 20 11.85 1.84 -8.85
CA PRO A 20 11.50 3.21 -8.48
C PRO A 20 10.28 3.25 -7.58
N VAL A 21 10.22 4.24 -6.71
CA VAL A 21 9.02 4.55 -5.91
C VAL A 21 8.21 5.59 -6.67
N ILE A 22 6.95 5.28 -6.99
CA ILE A 22 5.99 6.24 -7.52
C ILE A 22 5.22 6.83 -6.35
N LEU A 23 5.32 8.14 -6.16
CA LEU A 23 4.70 8.88 -5.08
C LEU A 23 3.62 9.82 -5.62
N ALA A 24 2.36 9.43 -5.51
CA ALA A 24 1.23 10.32 -5.77
C ALA A 24 1.09 11.30 -4.60
N LEU A 25 1.47 12.55 -4.81
CA LEU A 25 1.63 13.52 -3.74
C LEU A 25 0.62 14.67 -3.85
N HIS A 26 -0.20 14.82 -2.82
CA HIS A 26 -1.12 15.95 -2.74
C HIS A 26 -0.34 17.29 -2.73
N PRO A 27 -0.81 18.33 -3.44
CA PRO A 27 -0.11 19.63 -3.51
C PRO A 27 0.25 20.23 -2.15
N GLY A 28 -0.63 20.08 -1.16
CA GLY A 28 -0.38 20.54 0.21
C GLY A 28 0.80 19.83 0.89
N THR A 29 0.95 18.53 0.65
CA THR A 29 2.10 17.75 1.19
C THR A 29 3.38 18.12 0.45
N ARG A 30 3.33 18.31 -0.86
CA ARG A 30 4.46 18.83 -1.65
C ARG A 30 4.94 20.17 -1.08
N ALA A 31 4.05 21.14 -0.95
CA ALA A 31 4.39 22.44 -0.38
C ALA A 31 4.95 22.36 1.07
N ALA A 32 4.49 21.39 1.85
CA ALA A 32 5.04 21.17 3.20
C ALA A 32 6.46 20.58 3.18
N MET A 33 6.76 19.67 2.24
CA MET A 33 8.11 19.13 2.03
C MET A 33 9.06 20.22 1.55
N ASP A 34 8.65 21.03 0.59
CA ASP A 34 9.46 22.13 0.04
C ASP A 34 9.81 23.15 1.14
N ARG A 35 8.83 23.57 1.94
CA ARG A 35 9.07 24.47 3.09
C ARG A 35 10.01 23.88 4.15
N ALA A 36 9.98 22.56 4.30
CA ALA A 36 10.84 21.87 5.26
C ALA A 36 12.21 21.49 4.68
N GLY A 37 12.50 21.79 3.41
CA GLY A 37 13.73 21.40 2.73
C GLY A 37 13.93 19.90 2.60
N ILE A 38 12.81 19.13 2.53
CA ILE A 38 12.84 17.67 2.47
C ILE A 38 12.79 17.23 1.01
N ALA A 39 13.90 16.69 0.52
CA ALA A 39 13.97 16.08 -0.80
C ALA A 39 13.39 14.66 -0.82
N SER A 40 12.77 14.28 -1.92
CA SER A 40 12.21 12.92 -2.10
C SER A 40 13.27 11.82 -2.27
N GLY A 41 14.50 12.20 -2.61
CA GLY A 41 15.59 11.26 -2.90
C GLY A 41 15.62 10.76 -4.36
N PRO A 42 16.74 10.14 -4.77
CA PRO A 42 16.87 9.56 -6.10
C PRO A 42 15.88 8.38 -6.27
N ASN A 43 15.45 8.15 -7.52
CA ASN A 43 14.51 7.10 -7.89
C ASN A 43 13.10 7.19 -7.23
N VAL A 44 12.77 8.31 -6.61
CA VAL A 44 11.40 8.62 -6.16
C VAL A 44 10.78 9.55 -7.19
N VAL A 45 9.81 9.03 -7.94
CA VAL A 45 9.08 9.75 -8.98
C VAL A 45 7.82 10.34 -8.38
N ILE A 46 7.78 11.65 -8.22
CA ILE A 46 6.58 12.34 -7.72
C ILE A 46 5.62 12.58 -8.88
N VAL A 47 4.39 12.16 -8.70
CA VAL A 47 3.28 12.39 -9.62
C VAL A 47 2.15 13.16 -8.92
N GLU A 48 1.31 13.81 -9.70
CA GLU A 48 0.09 14.43 -9.18
C GLU A 48 -0.88 13.37 -8.62
N PRO A 49 -1.83 13.77 -7.75
CA PRO A 49 -2.86 12.86 -7.26
C PRO A 49 -3.57 12.16 -8.42
N GLN A 50 -3.69 10.85 -8.33
CA GLN A 50 -4.24 10.02 -9.39
C GLN A 50 -5.72 9.74 -9.15
N GLY A 51 -6.49 9.65 -10.24
CA GLY A 51 -7.86 9.16 -10.16
C GLY A 51 -7.91 7.70 -9.70
N TYR A 52 -9.06 7.28 -9.16
CA TYR A 52 -9.24 5.97 -8.51
C TYR A 52 -8.76 4.78 -9.36
N ARG A 53 -9.17 4.73 -10.64
CA ARG A 53 -8.77 3.63 -11.54
C ARG A 53 -7.25 3.56 -11.77
N THR A 54 -6.61 4.71 -11.93
CA THR A 54 -5.15 4.79 -12.10
C THR A 54 -4.44 4.41 -10.81
N SER A 55 -4.96 4.84 -9.65
CA SER A 55 -4.43 4.44 -8.33
C SER A 55 -4.47 2.94 -8.15
N LEU A 56 -5.59 2.27 -8.46
CA LEU A 56 -5.70 0.82 -8.40
C LEU A 56 -4.75 0.12 -9.36
N ALA A 57 -4.59 0.65 -10.58
CA ALA A 57 -3.65 0.08 -11.56
C ALA A 57 -2.20 0.19 -11.08
N LEU A 58 -1.81 1.33 -10.51
CA LEU A 58 -0.48 1.51 -9.92
C LEU A 58 -0.24 0.52 -8.78
N GLN A 59 -1.20 0.35 -7.87
CA GLN A 59 -1.11 -0.62 -6.79
C GLN A 59 -0.99 -2.06 -7.32
N LEU A 60 -1.83 -2.44 -8.28
CA LEU A 60 -1.85 -3.78 -8.87
C LEU A 60 -0.50 -4.18 -9.47
N HIS A 61 0.19 -3.24 -10.07
CA HIS A 61 1.50 -3.47 -10.70
C HIS A 61 2.69 -3.18 -9.78
N ALA A 62 2.47 -2.67 -8.59
CA ALA A 62 3.53 -2.41 -7.63
C ALA A 62 4.11 -3.70 -7.04
N ALA A 63 5.40 -3.70 -6.71
CA ALA A 63 6.04 -4.76 -5.93
C ALA A 63 5.54 -4.75 -4.48
N ALA A 64 5.34 -3.56 -3.92
CA ALA A 64 4.72 -3.32 -2.62
C ALA A 64 4.09 -1.93 -2.60
N VAL A 65 3.13 -1.73 -1.70
CA VAL A 65 2.51 -0.44 -1.40
C VAL A 65 3.02 0.04 -0.05
N LEU A 66 3.44 1.30 0.04
CA LEU A 66 3.80 1.98 1.29
C LEU A 66 2.77 3.08 1.53
N THR A 67 2.01 3.01 2.61
CA THR A 67 0.90 3.94 2.82
C THR A 67 0.56 4.19 4.28
N ASP A 68 0.04 5.37 4.56
CA ASP A 68 -0.62 5.73 5.82
C ASP A 68 -2.16 5.85 5.66
N SER A 69 -2.67 5.68 4.44
CA SER A 69 -4.11 5.75 4.13
C SER A 69 -4.82 4.43 4.40
N GLY A 70 -5.89 4.45 5.21
CA GLY A 70 -6.73 3.27 5.48
C GLY A 70 -7.40 2.73 4.22
N GLY A 71 -7.85 3.60 3.30
CA GLY A 71 -8.43 3.18 2.02
C GLY A 71 -7.45 2.40 1.16
N ILE A 72 -6.24 2.92 0.99
CA ILE A 72 -5.17 2.25 0.23
C ILE A 72 -4.77 0.92 0.86
N GLN A 73 -4.75 0.82 2.20
CA GLN A 73 -4.50 -0.45 2.90
C GLN A 73 -5.52 -1.53 2.49
N ARG A 74 -6.81 -1.20 2.47
CA ARG A 74 -7.87 -2.14 2.04
C ARG A 74 -7.75 -2.50 0.57
N GLU A 75 -7.51 -1.52 -0.29
CA GLU A 75 -7.30 -1.75 -1.72
C GLU A 75 -6.12 -2.71 -1.95
N ALA A 76 -4.97 -2.48 -1.30
CA ALA A 76 -3.81 -3.36 -1.38
C ALA A 76 -4.11 -4.79 -0.90
N ALA A 77 -4.87 -4.93 0.20
CA ALA A 77 -5.32 -6.23 0.70
C ALA A 77 -6.20 -6.97 -0.33
N TRP A 78 -7.18 -6.29 -0.92
CA TRP A 78 -8.06 -6.87 -1.93
C TRP A 78 -7.31 -7.24 -3.21
N LEU A 79 -6.32 -6.45 -3.60
CA LEU A 79 -5.48 -6.71 -4.75
C LEU A 79 -4.41 -7.77 -4.49
N GLY A 80 -4.24 -8.22 -3.24
CA GLY A 80 -3.19 -9.15 -2.84
C GLY A 80 -1.78 -8.58 -2.98
N VAL A 81 -1.63 -7.25 -2.92
CA VAL A 81 -0.34 -6.56 -3.02
C VAL A 81 0.25 -6.41 -1.62
N PRO A 82 1.54 -6.74 -1.42
CA PRO A 82 2.22 -6.47 -0.16
C PRO A 82 2.07 -5.01 0.27
N CYS A 83 1.75 -4.77 1.54
CA CYS A 83 1.49 -3.43 2.05
C CYS A 83 2.27 -3.15 3.34
N LEU A 84 3.09 -2.11 3.34
CA LEU A 84 3.75 -1.57 4.52
C LEU A 84 2.96 -0.38 5.02
N VAL A 85 2.40 -0.51 6.22
CA VAL A 85 1.59 0.53 6.84
C VAL A 85 2.50 1.47 7.63
N LEU A 86 2.59 2.72 7.18
CA LEU A 86 3.47 3.78 7.73
C LEU A 86 2.81 4.51 8.92
N ARG A 87 2.00 3.80 9.69
CA ARG A 87 1.32 4.27 10.91
C ARG A 87 1.66 3.35 12.07
N ARG A 88 1.45 3.82 13.30
CA ARG A 88 1.66 3.01 14.52
C ARG A 88 0.56 1.97 14.74
N SER A 89 -0.61 2.20 14.17
CA SER A 89 -1.78 1.31 14.26
C SER A 89 -2.60 1.44 12.99
N THR A 90 -3.53 0.51 12.80
CA THR A 90 -4.52 0.55 11.73
C THR A 90 -5.91 0.24 12.28
N GLU A 91 -6.91 0.80 11.66
CA GLU A 91 -8.33 0.45 11.86
C GLU A 91 -8.72 -0.88 11.22
N TRP A 92 -7.83 -1.47 10.41
CA TRP A 92 -8.07 -2.70 9.63
C TRP A 92 -7.27 -3.88 10.20
N ALA A 93 -7.47 -4.21 11.48
CA ALA A 93 -6.77 -5.30 12.15
C ALA A 93 -7.00 -6.64 11.43
N GLU A 94 -8.24 -6.90 11.00
CA GLU A 94 -8.62 -8.09 10.25
C GLU A 94 -7.91 -8.21 8.89
N ALA A 95 -7.61 -7.08 8.23
CA ALA A 95 -6.85 -7.09 6.98
C ALA A 95 -5.37 -7.47 7.23
N VAL A 96 -4.80 -7.04 8.35
CA VAL A 96 -3.44 -7.43 8.76
C VAL A 96 -3.39 -8.92 9.06
N GLU A 97 -4.29 -9.42 9.90
CA GLU A 97 -4.38 -10.83 10.31
C GLU A 97 -4.63 -11.75 9.12
N GLY A 98 -5.59 -11.39 8.25
CA GLY A 98 -5.94 -12.15 7.05
C GLY A 98 -4.93 -12.07 5.91
N SER A 99 -3.93 -11.20 6.00
CA SER A 99 -2.96 -10.96 4.92
C SER A 99 -1.91 -12.07 4.75
N ALA A 100 -1.84 -13.04 5.64
CA ALA A 100 -0.75 -14.02 5.72
C ALA A 100 0.65 -13.35 5.74
N GLY A 101 0.79 -12.25 6.47
CA GLY A 101 2.03 -11.48 6.62
C GLY A 101 2.38 -10.57 5.43
N ARG A 102 1.46 -10.35 4.49
CA ARG A 102 1.65 -9.41 3.38
C ARG A 102 1.37 -7.96 3.77
N MET A 103 0.54 -7.72 4.78
CA MET A 103 0.32 -6.40 5.35
C MET A 103 1.02 -6.29 6.70
N VAL A 104 1.93 -5.33 6.83
CA VAL A 104 2.76 -5.15 8.02
C VAL A 104 2.74 -3.71 8.48
N ILE A 105 2.45 -3.50 9.77
CA ILE A 105 2.55 -2.19 10.39
C ILE A 105 4.04 -1.93 10.71
N VAL A 106 4.65 -1.01 10.00
CA VAL A 106 6.05 -0.64 10.19
C VAL A 106 6.21 0.72 10.88
N GLY A 107 5.16 1.52 10.95
CA GLY A 107 5.23 2.87 11.49
C GLY A 107 6.22 3.72 10.70
N LEU A 108 7.03 4.47 11.40
CA LEU A 108 8.14 5.26 10.82
C LEU A 108 9.51 4.65 11.16
N ASP A 109 9.56 3.34 11.41
CA ASP A 109 10.80 2.60 11.64
C ASP A 109 11.43 2.22 10.29
N ARG A 110 12.51 2.92 9.95
CA ARG A 110 13.24 2.73 8.69
C ARG A 110 13.86 1.33 8.59
N ALA A 111 14.40 0.79 9.69
CA ALA A 111 15.05 -0.52 9.68
C ALA A 111 14.01 -1.63 9.46
N LYS A 112 12.88 -1.55 10.16
CA LYS A 112 11.75 -2.46 9.99
C LYS A 112 11.18 -2.37 8.58
N ALA A 113 10.96 -1.18 8.05
CA ALA A 113 10.46 -0.98 6.69
C ALA A 113 11.40 -1.60 5.64
N ALA A 114 12.72 -1.42 5.78
CA ALA A 114 13.70 -2.00 4.87
C ALA A 114 13.72 -3.55 4.95
N ALA A 115 13.68 -4.11 6.15
CA ALA A 115 13.65 -5.57 6.36
C ALA A 115 12.38 -6.20 5.76
N GLU A 116 11.21 -5.61 6.02
CA GLU A 116 9.94 -6.11 5.50
C GLU A 116 9.85 -5.94 3.97
N LEU A 117 10.37 -4.86 3.42
CA LEU A 117 10.41 -4.67 1.98
C LEU A 117 11.31 -5.71 1.29
N ALA A 118 12.47 -6.02 1.87
CA ALA A 118 13.36 -7.08 1.36
C ALA A 118 12.69 -8.47 1.41
N ARG A 119 11.94 -8.76 2.47
CA ARG A 119 11.18 -10.01 2.62
C ARG A 119 10.04 -10.12 1.62
N LEU A 120 9.29 -9.03 1.41
CA LEU A 120 8.07 -9.00 0.59
C LEU A 120 8.33 -8.83 -0.91
N ALA A 121 9.46 -8.25 -1.28
CA ALA A 121 9.84 -8.00 -2.67
C ALA A 121 11.25 -8.55 -2.97
N PRO A 122 11.47 -9.87 -2.89
CA PRO A 122 12.72 -10.50 -3.29
C PRO A 122 12.98 -10.32 -4.79
N ALA A 123 14.20 -10.63 -5.25
CA ALA A 123 14.60 -10.45 -6.65
C ALA A 123 13.71 -11.20 -7.66
N ASP A 124 13.17 -12.36 -7.24
CA ASP A 124 12.19 -13.16 -8.00
C ASP A 124 10.72 -12.76 -7.73
N GLY A 125 10.51 -11.63 -7.07
CA GLY A 125 9.23 -11.18 -6.53
C GLY A 125 8.12 -11.00 -7.57
N ALA A 126 8.45 -10.67 -8.82
CA ALA A 126 7.44 -10.42 -9.85
C ALA A 126 6.54 -11.64 -10.12
N ALA A 127 7.12 -12.82 -10.26
CA ALA A 127 6.36 -14.05 -10.50
C ALA A 127 5.54 -14.50 -9.27
N ARG A 128 6.10 -14.32 -8.07
CA ARG A 128 5.39 -14.56 -6.82
C ARG A 128 4.20 -13.60 -6.68
N LEU A 129 4.42 -12.32 -6.90
CA LEU A 129 3.40 -11.27 -6.82
C LEU A 129 2.25 -11.53 -7.82
N ALA A 130 2.57 -11.98 -9.04
CA ALA A 130 1.56 -12.34 -10.03
C ALA A 130 0.67 -13.51 -9.56
N ARG A 131 1.28 -14.56 -8.97
CA ARG A 131 0.52 -15.69 -8.40
C ARG A 131 -0.34 -15.28 -7.22
N GLU A 132 0.20 -14.47 -6.31
CA GLU A 132 -0.56 -13.98 -5.15
C GLU A 132 -1.74 -13.10 -5.57
N ARG A 133 -1.56 -12.25 -6.58
CA ARG A 133 -2.64 -11.44 -7.15
C ARG A 133 -3.72 -12.29 -7.83
N ALA A 134 -3.32 -13.30 -8.60
CA ALA A 134 -4.27 -14.22 -9.21
C ALA A 134 -5.13 -14.92 -8.14
N ALA A 135 -4.50 -15.43 -7.08
CA ALA A 135 -5.20 -16.06 -5.97
C ALA A 135 -6.13 -15.08 -5.24
N ALA A 136 -5.71 -13.83 -5.02
CA ALA A 136 -6.56 -12.82 -4.39
C ALA A 136 -7.76 -12.42 -5.26
N LEU A 137 -7.61 -12.45 -6.59
CA LEU A 137 -8.72 -12.23 -7.51
C LEU A 137 -9.77 -13.35 -7.47
N ASP A 138 -9.34 -14.59 -7.30
CA ASP A 138 -10.24 -15.73 -7.11
C ASP A 138 -11.00 -15.68 -5.77
N LEU A 139 -10.39 -15.06 -4.76
CA LEU A 139 -11.01 -14.80 -3.45
C LEU A 139 -11.94 -13.56 -3.44
N ARG A 140 -12.13 -12.90 -4.56
CA ARG A 140 -13.22 -11.92 -4.73
C ARG A 140 -14.54 -12.68 -4.75
N ALA A 141 -14.86 -13.23 -3.60
CA ALA A 141 -16.18 -13.74 -3.35
C ALA A 141 -17.20 -12.69 -3.73
N VAL A 142 -18.11 -13.11 -4.51
CA VAL A 142 -19.37 -12.54 -4.91
C VAL A 142 -19.82 -11.46 -3.95
N GLY A 143 -20.10 -10.37 -4.50
CA GLY A 143 -20.56 -9.12 -4.06
C GLY A 143 -21.10 -8.99 -2.66
N ALA A 144 -20.44 -8.14 -1.88
CA ALA A 144 -21.05 -7.61 -0.65
C ALA A 144 -22.45 -7.04 -0.93
N ALA A 145 -22.72 -6.56 -2.13
CA ALA A 145 -24.02 -6.10 -2.58
C ALA A 145 -25.06 -7.24 -2.58
N GLU A 146 -24.74 -8.40 -3.15
CA GLU A 146 -25.63 -9.56 -3.15
C GLU A 146 -25.86 -10.11 -1.74
N ALA A 147 -24.81 -10.12 -0.90
CA ALA A 147 -24.94 -10.53 0.50
C ALA A 147 -25.81 -9.57 1.32
N ILE A 148 -25.72 -8.27 1.08
CA ILE A 148 -26.57 -7.25 1.70
C ILE A 148 -28.03 -7.42 1.23
N VAL A 149 -28.25 -7.57 -0.07
CA VAL A 149 -29.62 -7.78 -0.63
C VAL A 149 -30.23 -9.06 -0.07
N ALA A 150 -29.51 -10.18 -0.06
CA ALA A 150 -29.98 -11.42 0.53
C ALA A 150 -30.27 -11.29 2.04
N GLY A 151 -29.49 -10.49 2.76
CA GLY A 151 -29.74 -10.20 4.19
C GLY A 151 -30.95 -9.30 4.45
N LEU A 152 -31.29 -8.42 3.50
CA LEU A 152 -32.48 -7.57 3.55
C LEU A 152 -33.77 -8.28 3.14
N GLU A 153 -33.64 -9.30 2.26
CA GLU A 153 -34.74 -10.15 1.81
C GLU A 153 -35.03 -11.29 2.79
N GLY A 154 -34.45 -11.28 4.01
CA GLY A 154 -34.52 -12.31 5.04
C GLY A 154 -35.78 -13.18 5.02
N PRO A 155 -35.82 -14.37 5.65
CA PRO A 155 -36.92 -15.31 5.49
C PRO A 155 -38.24 -14.61 5.80
N ALA A 156 -39.10 -14.58 4.79
CA ALA A 156 -40.49 -14.14 4.97
C ALA A 156 -41.10 -14.96 6.12
N ALA A 157 -41.56 -14.24 7.15
CA ALA A 157 -42.18 -14.83 8.33
C ALA A 157 -43.45 -15.57 8.00
#